data_7a792961cbd4baebce5993be79c6d4b3
#
_entry.id   7a792961cbd4baebce5993be79c6d4b3
#
_cell.length_a   1.000
_cell.length_b   1.000
_cell.length_c   1.000
_cell.angle_alpha   90.00
_cell.angle_beta   90.00
_cell.angle_gamma   90.00
#
_symmetry.space_group_name_H-M   'P 1'
#
loop_
_entity.id
_entity.type
_entity.pdbx_description
1 polymer ?
#
loop_
_entity_poly.entity_id
_entity_poly.type
_entity_poly.pdbx_seq_one_letter_code
_entity_poly.pdbx_strand_id
1 'polypeptide(L)'
;MRVCLLNDSFPPIIDGVANVVMNYARIMTENLGDQVIVGTPRYPDVDYTGYPYEVVAYSSVDTTDLVKGYRTGNPLSVSGVSRLSDFKPEIIHTHCPASSTIMARVLQKELDVPIVFTYHTKFDVDIARAVGEGFLKKETIKAMVSNISACDDVWVVSKGAGENLRSLGYEGEYRVVSNGVDFQKGKTSDALVKETTAGFDLPEGVPVFLFVGRIMKYKGIPLIIDALKELSDKDIKYRMVFVGGGADAEEMQEKVREYGISDNVIFTGPIHERDKLRAWNTRADLFLFPSVYDTNGIVVREAAACGLASVLIKDSCAAEGITHDRNGFIIEEDPHSMAALLEEASKDLSHLAQVGQNAMDEIYISWDESVRDARNRYDEILKMFRDGTLPRKKWSGTELLLDSASKIISGTGEIFNTSRSIQEGMRENFAEFKDEVREVRDGLYDVRDGIHDGLHDVKSEIRDGLQEIREKIDEFIDRGQE
;
A
#
# COMPACT_ATOMS: atom_id res chain seq x y z
N MET A 1 -5.30 0.12 -24.60
CA MET A 1 -6.17 0.82 -23.62
C MET A 1 -5.44 2.02 -23.07
N ARG A 2 -6.15 3.06 -22.66
CA ARG A 2 -5.57 4.20 -21.92
C ARG A 2 -5.94 4.05 -20.44
N VAL A 3 -4.91 3.87 -19.59
CA VAL A 3 -5.06 3.60 -18.16
C VAL A 3 -4.48 4.76 -17.36
N CYS A 4 -5.25 5.29 -16.41
CA CYS A 4 -4.77 6.25 -15.43
C CYS A 4 -4.58 5.54 -14.08
N LEU A 5 -3.36 5.51 -13.58
CA LEU A 5 -3.01 4.98 -12.26
C LEU A 5 -2.79 6.13 -11.28
N LEU A 6 -3.46 6.10 -10.13
CA LEU A 6 -3.34 7.14 -9.11
C LEU A 6 -2.85 6.55 -7.79
N ASN A 7 -1.84 7.18 -7.20
CA ASN A 7 -1.33 6.79 -5.90
C ASN A 7 -0.80 7.97 -5.10
N ASP A 8 -0.89 7.91 -3.78
CA ASP A 8 -0.40 8.97 -2.88
C ASP A 8 1.09 8.83 -2.54
N SER A 9 1.74 7.71 -2.91
CA SER A 9 3.19 7.50 -2.81
C SER A 9 3.79 7.13 -4.17
N PHE A 10 4.97 7.69 -4.47
CA PHE A 10 5.75 7.40 -5.67
C PHE A 10 7.20 7.82 -5.41
N PRO A 11 8.20 7.36 -6.20
CA PRO A 11 9.57 7.81 -5.98
C PRO A 11 9.68 9.34 -5.80
N PRO A 12 10.50 9.81 -4.83
CA PRO A 12 11.59 9.14 -4.14
C PRO A 12 11.16 8.23 -2.98
N ILE A 13 9.87 8.24 -2.59
CA ILE A 13 9.35 7.34 -1.58
C ILE A 13 8.99 6.02 -2.27
N ILE A 14 9.69 4.96 -1.86
CA ILE A 14 9.46 3.61 -2.37
C ILE A 14 8.90 2.77 -1.21
N ASP A 15 7.61 2.52 -1.26
CA ASP A 15 6.91 1.60 -0.38
C ASP A 15 6.27 0.44 -1.19
N GLY A 16 5.56 -0.45 -0.52
CA GLY A 16 4.91 -1.59 -1.17
C GLY A 16 3.91 -1.18 -2.24
N VAL A 17 3.18 -0.07 -2.03
CA VAL A 17 2.14 0.41 -2.95
C VAL A 17 2.74 1.13 -4.15
N ALA A 18 3.77 1.96 -3.93
CA ALA A 18 4.53 2.59 -5.01
C ALA A 18 5.12 1.53 -5.95
N ASN A 19 5.69 0.44 -5.39
CA ASN A 19 6.20 -0.68 -6.19
C ASN A 19 5.10 -1.35 -7.03
N VAL A 20 3.90 -1.53 -6.49
CA VAL A 20 2.76 -2.07 -7.26
C VAL A 20 2.45 -1.16 -8.45
N VAL A 21 2.26 0.14 -8.23
CA VAL A 21 1.92 1.11 -9.28
C VAL A 21 3.00 1.16 -10.36
N MET A 22 4.27 1.17 -9.97
CA MET A 22 5.40 1.15 -10.89
C MET A 22 5.40 -0.10 -11.77
N ASN A 23 5.17 -1.29 -11.19
CA ASN A 23 5.11 -2.53 -11.95
C ASN A 23 3.89 -2.58 -12.87
N TYR A 24 2.71 -2.14 -12.40
CA TYR A 24 1.53 -2.02 -13.25
C TYR A 24 1.79 -1.10 -14.44
N ALA A 25 2.29 0.12 -14.19
CA ALA A 25 2.55 1.09 -15.24
C ALA A 25 3.57 0.58 -16.26
N ARG A 26 4.70 0.02 -15.78
CA ARG A 26 5.76 -0.49 -16.65
C ARG A 26 5.28 -1.67 -17.49
N ILE A 27 4.68 -2.69 -16.90
CA ILE A 27 4.27 -3.90 -17.61
C ILE A 27 3.13 -3.60 -18.60
N MET A 28 2.15 -2.79 -18.21
CA MET A 28 1.09 -2.38 -19.13
C MET A 28 1.65 -1.63 -20.34
N THR A 29 2.65 -0.76 -20.12
CA THR A 29 3.27 0.00 -21.20
C THR A 29 4.18 -0.87 -22.08
N GLU A 30 5.13 -1.58 -21.47
CA GLU A 30 6.19 -2.29 -22.20
C GLU A 30 5.74 -3.64 -22.75
N ASN A 31 4.94 -4.41 -21.97
CA ASN A 31 4.61 -5.79 -22.32
C ASN A 31 3.22 -5.93 -22.94
N LEU A 32 2.27 -5.04 -22.59
CA LEU A 32 0.88 -5.13 -23.07
C LEU A 32 0.53 -4.06 -24.12
N GLY A 33 1.41 -3.06 -24.33
CA GLY A 33 1.21 -2.02 -25.33
C GLY A 33 0.08 -1.03 -24.98
N ASP A 34 -0.30 -0.95 -23.71
CA ASP A 34 -1.26 0.02 -23.21
C ASP A 34 -0.59 1.40 -23.09
N GLN A 35 -1.37 2.46 -23.18
CA GLN A 35 -0.94 3.80 -22.84
C GLN A 35 -1.24 4.04 -21.36
N VAL A 36 -0.23 4.40 -20.58
CA VAL A 36 -0.39 4.58 -19.14
C VAL A 36 0.05 5.97 -18.72
N ILE A 37 -0.73 6.59 -17.84
CA ILE A 37 -0.38 7.81 -17.13
C ILE A 37 -0.48 7.57 -15.62
N VAL A 38 0.50 8.06 -14.87
CA VAL A 38 0.53 7.94 -13.41
C VAL A 38 0.36 9.32 -12.80
N GLY A 39 -0.64 9.49 -11.92
CA GLY A 39 -0.82 10.70 -11.13
C GLY A 39 -0.34 10.49 -9.69
N THR A 40 0.51 11.39 -9.19
CA THR A 40 1.12 11.31 -7.85
C THR A 40 1.35 12.69 -7.23
N PRO A 41 1.38 12.85 -5.90
CA PRO A 41 1.82 14.08 -5.26
C PRO A 41 3.22 14.49 -5.70
N ARG A 42 3.44 15.79 -5.90
CA ARG A 42 4.75 16.33 -6.29
C ARG A 42 5.73 16.27 -5.13
N TYR A 43 6.88 15.64 -5.37
CA TYR A 43 8.04 15.74 -4.50
C TYR A 43 9.03 16.80 -5.05
N PRO A 44 9.69 17.60 -4.20
CA PRO A 44 10.72 18.54 -4.65
C PRO A 44 11.89 17.82 -5.31
N ASP A 45 12.47 18.46 -6.31
CA ASP A 45 13.73 18.05 -6.96
C ASP A 45 13.74 16.63 -7.57
N VAL A 46 12.56 16.11 -7.94
CA VAL A 46 12.42 14.80 -8.58
C VAL A 46 12.13 14.97 -10.07
N ASP A 47 12.93 14.30 -10.89
CA ASP A 47 12.71 14.17 -12.33
C ASP A 47 12.00 12.84 -12.65
N TYR A 48 10.84 12.93 -13.28
CA TYR A 48 10.04 11.78 -13.70
C TYR A 48 10.12 11.48 -15.19
N THR A 49 11.02 12.12 -15.94
CA THR A 49 11.11 11.96 -17.41
C THR A 49 11.70 10.61 -17.85
N GLY A 50 12.35 9.87 -16.94
CA GLY A 50 13.00 8.59 -17.24
C GLY A 50 12.09 7.36 -17.26
N TYR A 51 10.78 7.51 -16.99
CA TYR A 51 9.85 6.39 -17.00
C TYR A 51 9.31 6.09 -18.40
N PRO A 52 8.99 4.82 -18.75
CA PRO A 52 8.42 4.46 -20.06
C PRO A 52 6.96 4.91 -20.22
N TYR A 53 6.38 5.50 -19.19
CA TYR A 53 5.03 6.08 -19.13
C TYR A 53 5.09 7.51 -18.61
N GLU A 54 4.02 8.27 -18.81
CA GLU A 54 3.96 9.64 -18.30
C GLU A 54 3.65 9.67 -16.81
N VAL A 55 4.35 10.53 -16.06
CA VAL A 55 4.08 10.80 -14.65
C VAL A 55 3.66 12.25 -14.46
N VAL A 56 2.45 12.45 -13.94
CA VAL A 56 1.88 13.76 -13.59
C VAL A 56 2.03 14.00 -12.09
N ALA A 57 3.03 14.79 -11.73
CA ALA A 57 3.25 15.21 -10.35
C ALA A 57 2.39 16.47 -10.05
N TYR A 58 1.26 16.29 -9.37
CA TYR A 58 0.36 17.38 -9.02
C TYR A 58 0.72 18.04 -7.69
N SER A 59 0.17 19.24 -7.44
CA SER A 59 0.50 20.04 -6.26
C SER A 59 0.28 19.26 -4.95
N SER A 60 1.18 19.43 -3.99
CA SER A 60 1.17 18.73 -2.71
C SER A 60 1.67 19.59 -1.58
N VAL A 61 1.28 19.27 -0.35
CA VAL A 61 1.80 19.88 0.89
C VAL A 61 2.67 18.89 1.63
N ASP A 62 3.66 19.40 2.36
CA ASP A 62 4.51 18.57 3.21
C ASP A 62 3.71 18.12 4.43
N THR A 63 3.70 16.81 4.67
CA THR A 63 3.06 16.17 5.82
C THR A 63 4.02 15.27 6.59
N THR A 64 5.32 15.51 6.47
CA THR A 64 6.38 14.76 7.15
C THR A 64 6.20 14.73 8.68
N ASP A 65 5.57 15.74 9.26
CA ASP A 65 5.23 15.78 10.70
C ASP A 65 4.20 14.70 11.09
N LEU A 66 3.33 14.27 10.16
CA LEU A 66 2.35 13.20 10.37
C LEU A 66 2.90 11.83 9.96
N VAL A 67 3.51 11.75 8.78
CA VAL A 67 4.12 10.53 8.26
C VAL A 67 5.46 10.88 7.61
N LYS A 68 6.54 10.45 8.22
CA LYS A 68 7.90 10.82 7.81
C LYS A 68 8.17 10.58 6.33
N GLY A 69 8.50 11.64 5.61
CA GLY A 69 8.88 11.63 4.20
C GLY A 69 7.71 11.65 3.22
N TYR A 70 6.46 11.53 3.69
CA TYR A 70 5.29 11.57 2.81
C TYR A 70 4.76 12.99 2.60
N ARG A 71 4.11 13.19 1.46
CA ARG A 71 3.42 14.42 1.09
C ARG A 71 1.95 14.14 0.80
N THR A 72 1.08 15.03 1.24
CA THR A 72 -0.34 14.93 0.90
C THR A 72 -0.61 15.70 -0.40
N GLY A 73 -1.12 15.01 -1.39
CA GLY A 73 -1.50 15.59 -2.66
C GLY A 73 -2.74 16.48 -2.56
N ASN A 74 -2.82 17.53 -3.37
CA ASN A 74 -4.04 18.31 -3.54
C ASN A 74 -4.93 17.64 -4.61
N PRO A 75 -6.02 16.94 -4.24
CA PRO A 75 -6.88 16.23 -5.19
C PRO A 75 -7.65 17.17 -6.13
N LEU A 76 -7.66 18.46 -5.86
CA LEU A 76 -8.30 19.51 -6.66
C LEU A 76 -7.26 20.36 -7.41
N SER A 77 -6.06 19.82 -7.64
CA SER A 77 -5.01 20.48 -8.44
C SER A 77 -5.49 20.67 -9.89
N VAL A 78 -5.81 21.92 -10.25
CA VAL A 78 -6.32 22.25 -11.60
C VAL A 78 -5.38 21.73 -12.69
N SER A 79 -4.08 22.00 -12.60
CA SER A 79 -3.11 21.53 -13.59
C SER A 79 -2.96 19.99 -13.61
N GLY A 80 -3.09 19.34 -12.43
CA GLY A 80 -3.06 17.89 -12.33
C GLY A 80 -4.30 17.24 -12.98
N VAL A 81 -5.49 17.71 -12.61
CA VAL A 81 -6.76 17.22 -13.18
C VAL A 81 -6.79 17.47 -14.68
N SER A 82 -6.51 18.71 -15.15
CA SER A 82 -6.50 19.03 -16.59
C SER A 82 -5.56 18.10 -17.38
N ARG A 83 -4.32 17.85 -16.90
CA ARG A 83 -3.38 16.99 -17.62
C ARG A 83 -3.84 15.53 -17.67
N LEU A 84 -4.40 15.02 -16.56
CA LEU A 84 -4.95 13.67 -16.50
C LEU A 84 -6.22 13.52 -17.36
N SER A 85 -7.08 14.55 -17.42
CA SER A 85 -8.24 14.60 -18.29
C SER A 85 -7.88 14.67 -19.77
N ASP A 86 -6.87 15.47 -20.15
CA ASP A 86 -6.37 15.58 -21.52
C ASP A 86 -5.87 14.26 -22.07
N PHE A 87 -5.36 13.38 -21.21
CA PHE A 87 -4.96 12.01 -21.57
C PHE A 87 -6.15 11.15 -22.01
N LYS A 88 -7.38 11.50 -21.57
CA LYS A 88 -8.63 10.78 -21.86
C LYS A 88 -8.54 9.30 -21.49
N PRO A 89 -8.27 8.94 -20.23
CA PRO A 89 -8.21 7.55 -19.82
C PRO A 89 -9.56 6.85 -20.09
N GLU A 90 -9.51 5.55 -20.36
CA GLU A 90 -10.71 4.71 -20.49
C GLU A 90 -11.10 4.11 -19.12
N ILE A 91 -10.11 4.00 -18.23
CA ILE A 91 -10.28 3.49 -16.87
C ILE A 91 -9.31 4.19 -15.92
N ILE A 92 -9.75 4.43 -14.70
CA ILE A 92 -8.92 4.97 -13.62
C ILE A 92 -8.74 3.90 -12.55
N HIS A 93 -7.50 3.63 -12.14
CA HIS A 93 -7.20 2.73 -11.04
C HIS A 93 -6.45 3.48 -9.95
N THR A 94 -7.05 3.56 -8.76
CA THR A 94 -6.46 4.23 -7.59
C THR A 94 -6.05 3.22 -6.52
N HIS A 95 -4.91 3.47 -5.87
CA HIS A 95 -4.26 2.55 -4.94
C HIS A 95 -4.23 3.06 -3.49
N CYS A 96 -4.74 4.28 -3.25
CA CYS A 96 -4.80 4.87 -1.92
C CYS A 96 -6.15 5.56 -1.69
N PRO A 97 -6.82 5.40 -0.52
CA PRO A 97 -8.19 5.89 -0.31
C PRO A 97 -8.27 7.39 0.01
N ALA A 98 -7.15 8.09 0.04
CA ALA A 98 -7.07 9.53 0.37
C ALA A 98 -7.10 10.41 -0.90
N SER A 99 -6.07 11.22 -1.13
CA SER A 99 -6.04 12.24 -2.19
C SER A 99 -6.23 11.65 -3.59
N SER A 100 -5.59 10.53 -3.89
CA SER A 100 -5.68 9.88 -5.20
C SER A 100 -7.09 9.38 -5.52
N THR A 101 -7.82 8.82 -4.54
CA THR A 101 -9.20 8.39 -4.77
C THR A 101 -10.16 9.57 -4.91
N ILE A 102 -9.94 10.67 -4.17
CA ILE A 102 -10.73 11.90 -4.36
C ILE A 102 -10.48 12.45 -5.77
N MET A 103 -9.23 12.51 -6.24
CA MET A 103 -8.89 12.93 -7.60
C MET A 103 -9.52 12.01 -8.66
N ALA A 104 -9.50 10.68 -8.44
CA ALA A 104 -10.18 9.73 -9.32
C ALA A 104 -11.68 10.04 -9.47
N ARG A 105 -12.34 10.39 -8.38
CA ARG A 105 -13.77 10.76 -8.37
C ARG A 105 -14.04 12.07 -9.10
N VAL A 106 -13.13 13.06 -9.01
CA VAL A 106 -13.23 14.31 -9.80
C VAL A 106 -13.10 14.00 -11.29
N LEU A 107 -12.10 13.22 -11.69
CA LEU A 107 -11.88 12.79 -13.08
C LEU A 107 -13.05 11.96 -13.61
N GLN A 108 -13.63 11.07 -12.79
CA GLN A 108 -14.79 10.28 -13.17
C GLN A 108 -16.00 11.16 -13.56
N LYS A 109 -16.24 12.22 -12.78
CA LYS A 109 -17.33 13.16 -13.06
C LYS A 109 -17.14 13.89 -14.39
N GLU A 110 -15.91 14.26 -14.71
CA GLU A 110 -15.56 14.99 -15.92
C GLU A 110 -15.58 14.09 -17.17
N LEU A 111 -15.09 12.85 -17.04
CA LEU A 111 -14.80 11.98 -18.18
C LEU A 111 -15.81 10.84 -18.35
N ASP A 112 -16.66 10.60 -17.36
CA ASP A 112 -17.61 9.47 -17.31
C ASP A 112 -16.94 8.11 -17.57
N VAL A 113 -15.92 7.78 -16.77
CA VAL A 113 -15.14 6.55 -16.86
C VAL A 113 -15.19 5.74 -15.56
N PRO A 114 -15.03 4.40 -15.57
CA PRO A 114 -15.05 3.60 -14.35
C PRO A 114 -13.79 3.80 -13.50
N ILE A 115 -13.98 3.68 -12.17
CA ILE A 115 -12.91 3.69 -11.17
C ILE A 115 -12.74 2.30 -10.57
N VAL A 116 -11.50 1.80 -10.57
CA VAL A 116 -11.06 0.65 -9.81
C VAL A 116 -10.28 1.14 -8.59
N PHE A 117 -10.47 0.49 -7.44
CA PHE A 117 -9.68 0.74 -6.23
C PHE A 117 -9.02 -0.55 -5.77
N THR A 118 -7.72 -0.53 -5.43
CA THR A 118 -7.07 -1.65 -4.77
C THR A 118 -6.69 -1.30 -3.32
N TYR A 119 -7.16 -2.13 -2.39
CA TYR A 119 -6.84 -2.06 -0.96
C TYR A 119 -5.56 -2.82 -0.65
N HIS A 120 -4.49 -2.11 -0.29
CA HIS A 120 -3.16 -2.66 -0.08
C HIS A 120 -2.77 -2.81 1.39
N THR A 121 -3.27 -1.94 2.27
CA THR A 121 -2.75 -1.77 3.63
C THR A 121 -3.89 -1.71 4.64
N LYS A 122 -3.70 -2.32 5.81
CA LYS A 122 -4.58 -2.16 6.98
C LYS A 122 -4.38 -0.74 7.54
N PHE A 123 -5.00 0.26 6.92
CA PHE A 123 -4.75 1.67 7.24
C PHE A 123 -5.31 2.12 8.60
N ASP A 124 -6.17 1.35 9.23
CA ASP A 124 -6.68 1.60 10.59
C ASP A 124 -5.55 1.73 11.62
N VAL A 125 -4.49 0.97 11.43
CA VAL A 125 -3.31 1.00 12.29
C VAL A 125 -2.43 2.22 12.01
N ASP A 126 -2.25 2.55 10.72
CA ASP A 126 -1.45 3.73 10.33
C ASP A 126 -2.18 5.02 10.73
N ILE A 127 -3.52 5.06 10.61
CA ILE A 127 -4.34 6.18 11.11
C ILE A 127 -4.22 6.29 12.63
N ALA A 128 -4.30 5.15 13.37
CA ALA A 128 -4.13 5.17 14.82
C ALA A 128 -2.79 5.76 15.25
N ARG A 129 -1.72 5.47 14.52
CA ARG A 129 -0.39 6.05 14.76
C ARG A 129 -0.33 7.55 14.46
N ALA A 130 -1.01 7.99 13.40
CA ALA A 130 -0.98 9.39 12.97
C ALA A 130 -1.86 10.31 13.84
N VAL A 131 -3.07 9.87 14.21
CA VAL A 131 -4.08 10.73 14.88
C VAL A 131 -4.47 10.22 16.27
N GLY A 132 -3.89 9.13 16.75
CA GLY A 132 -4.24 8.47 18.02
C GLY A 132 -5.55 7.68 17.94
N GLU A 133 -5.88 7.00 19.05
CA GLU A 133 -7.14 6.28 19.19
C GLU A 133 -8.28 7.26 19.56
N GLY A 134 -9.48 7.02 19.05
CA GLY A 134 -10.67 7.77 19.45
C GLY A 134 -11.52 8.27 18.28
N PHE A 135 -12.23 9.38 18.49
CA PHE A 135 -13.20 9.93 17.56
C PHE A 135 -12.58 10.28 16.19
N LEU A 136 -11.42 10.94 16.18
CA LEU A 136 -10.76 11.37 14.95
C LEU A 136 -10.36 10.18 14.08
N LYS A 137 -9.81 9.11 14.68
CA LYS A 137 -9.53 7.83 13.97
C LYS A 137 -10.79 7.30 13.30
N LYS A 138 -11.91 7.22 14.06
CA LYS A 138 -13.17 6.67 13.56
C LYS A 138 -13.72 7.46 12.37
N GLU A 139 -13.72 8.78 12.44
CA GLU A 139 -14.21 9.62 11.34
C GLU A 139 -13.29 9.58 10.11
N THR A 140 -11.98 9.52 10.32
CA THR A 140 -11.00 9.34 9.21
C THR A 140 -11.22 8.01 8.50
N ILE A 141 -11.36 6.90 9.24
CA ILE A 141 -11.65 5.58 8.66
C ILE A 141 -12.96 5.63 7.87
N LYS A 142 -14.02 6.20 8.45
CA LYS A 142 -15.33 6.34 7.78
C LYS A 142 -15.23 7.13 6.47
N ALA A 143 -14.48 8.22 6.46
CA ALA A 143 -14.25 9.01 5.25
C ALA A 143 -13.50 8.22 4.17
N MET A 144 -12.45 7.46 4.56
CA MET A 144 -11.71 6.61 3.62
C MET A 144 -12.57 5.47 3.08
N VAL A 145 -13.34 4.77 3.92
CA VAL A 145 -14.27 3.72 3.50
C VAL A 145 -15.35 4.29 2.56
N SER A 146 -15.83 5.51 2.81
CA SER A 146 -16.75 6.20 1.91
C SER A 146 -16.14 6.44 0.53
N ASN A 147 -14.87 6.86 0.46
CA ASN A 147 -14.15 7.02 -0.81
C ASN A 147 -14.01 5.69 -1.55
N ILE A 148 -13.62 4.62 -0.86
CA ILE A 148 -13.52 3.27 -1.44
C ILE A 148 -14.88 2.80 -1.95
N SER A 149 -15.94 3.05 -1.16
CA SER A 149 -17.31 2.68 -1.50
C SER A 149 -17.86 3.42 -2.73
N ALA A 150 -17.27 4.52 -3.13
CA ALA A 150 -17.62 5.25 -4.33
C ALA A 150 -16.99 4.68 -5.62
N CYS A 151 -16.02 3.77 -5.52
CA CYS A 151 -15.40 3.15 -6.69
C CYS A 151 -16.28 2.04 -7.28
N ASP A 152 -16.19 1.83 -8.60
CA ASP A 152 -17.06 0.90 -9.33
C ASP A 152 -16.65 -0.56 -9.14
N ASP A 153 -15.36 -0.85 -9.02
CA ASP A 153 -14.82 -2.18 -8.74
C ASP A 153 -13.74 -2.08 -7.65
N VAL A 154 -13.87 -2.87 -6.58
CA VAL A 154 -12.96 -2.83 -5.44
C VAL A 154 -12.18 -4.13 -5.36
N TRP A 155 -10.86 -4.01 -5.35
CA TRP A 155 -9.93 -5.11 -5.23
C TRP A 155 -9.23 -5.11 -3.88
N VAL A 156 -8.84 -6.27 -3.45
CA VAL A 156 -8.03 -6.48 -2.23
C VAL A 156 -6.89 -7.42 -2.55
N VAL A 157 -5.75 -7.24 -1.92
CA VAL A 157 -4.54 -8.03 -2.23
C VAL A 157 -4.55 -9.44 -1.61
N SER A 158 -5.47 -9.69 -0.67
CA SER A 158 -5.69 -10.97 0.01
C SER A 158 -7.10 -11.03 0.58
N LYS A 159 -7.59 -12.22 0.90
CA LYS A 159 -8.90 -12.41 1.55
C LYS A 159 -8.93 -11.71 2.92
N GLY A 160 -7.88 -11.86 3.73
CA GLY A 160 -7.78 -11.23 5.05
C GLY A 160 -7.69 -9.70 4.95
N ALA A 161 -7.11 -9.12 3.89
CA ALA A 161 -7.21 -7.69 3.62
C ALA A 161 -8.65 -7.27 3.34
N GLY A 162 -9.42 -8.09 2.61
CA GLY A 162 -10.84 -7.85 2.37
C GLY A 162 -11.69 -7.94 3.64
N GLU A 163 -11.40 -8.90 4.51
CA GLU A 163 -12.05 -9.05 5.82
C GLU A 163 -11.75 -7.85 6.74
N ASN A 164 -10.50 -7.37 6.74
CA ASN A 164 -10.14 -6.14 7.42
C ASN A 164 -10.92 -4.94 6.87
N LEU A 165 -10.99 -4.77 5.54
CA LEU A 165 -11.75 -3.69 4.93
C LEU A 165 -13.24 -3.75 5.32
N ARG A 166 -13.83 -4.94 5.38
CA ARG A 166 -15.22 -5.15 5.87
C ARG A 166 -15.37 -4.76 7.35
N SER A 167 -14.40 -5.12 8.19
CA SER A 167 -14.41 -4.76 9.61
C SER A 167 -14.36 -3.24 9.85
N LEU A 168 -13.83 -2.48 8.87
CA LEU A 168 -13.80 -1.02 8.87
C LEU A 168 -15.11 -0.38 8.37
N GLY A 169 -16.09 -1.19 7.97
CA GLY A 169 -17.42 -0.74 7.56
C GLY A 169 -17.66 -0.72 6.04
N TYR A 170 -16.81 -1.36 5.24
CA TYR A 170 -17.08 -1.55 3.81
C TYR A 170 -18.11 -2.67 3.58
N GLU A 171 -19.24 -2.33 2.98
CA GLU A 171 -20.36 -3.26 2.74
C GLU A 171 -20.44 -3.77 1.29
N GLY A 172 -19.58 -3.25 0.41
CA GLY A 172 -19.58 -3.62 -1.01
C GLY A 172 -18.92 -4.98 -1.29
N GLU A 173 -19.07 -5.45 -2.52
CA GLU A 173 -18.31 -6.61 -3.00
C GLU A 173 -16.87 -6.23 -3.30
N TYR A 174 -15.95 -7.18 -3.12
CA TYR A 174 -14.56 -7.03 -3.50
C TYR A 174 -14.03 -8.28 -4.23
N ARG A 175 -12.98 -8.08 -5.02
CA ARG A 175 -12.25 -9.15 -5.70
C ARG A 175 -10.84 -9.27 -5.12
N VAL A 176 -10.38 -10.50 -4.89
CA VAL A 176 -8.98 -10.74 -4.53
C VAL A 176 -8.13 -10.70 -5.79
N VAL A 177 -7.15 -9.79 -5.84
CA VAL A 177 -6.16 -9.65 -6.90
C VAL A 177 -4.79 -9.62 -6.25
N SER A 178 -4.07 -10.73 -6.36
CA SER A 178 -2.78 -10.90 -5.70
C SER A 178 -1.69 -10.10 -6.41
N ASN A 179 -0.79 -9.51 -5.64
CA ASN A 179 0.42 -8.87 -6.18
C ASN A 179 1.39 -9.93 -6.71
N GLY A 180 2.12 -9.60 -7.76
CA GLY A 180 3.25 -10.37 -8.23
C GLY A 180 4.54 -10.08 -7.46
N VAL A 181 5.63 -10.73 -7.85
CA VAL A 181 6.98 -10.47 -7.34
C VAL A 181 7.98 -10.29 -8.48
N ASP A 182 9.07 -9.55 -8.20
CA ASP A 182 10.13 -9.27 -9.17
C ASP A 182 11.09 -10.45 -9.36
N PHE A 183 11.13 -11.37 -8.39
CA PHE A 183 12.03 -12.53 -8.50
C PHE A 183 11.57 -13.44 -9.63
N GLN A 184 12.53 -13.79 -10.48
CA GLN A 184 12.31 -14.84 -11.48
C GLN A 184 12.17 -16.20 -10.79
N LYS A 185 11.25 -17.03 -11.30
CA LYS A 185 11.06 -18.40 -10.83
C LYS A 185 12.34 -19.23 -10.97
N GLY A 186 12.77 -19.84 -9.88
CA GLY A 186 13.95 -20.69 -9.81
C GLY A 186 15.07 -20.12 -8.96
N LYS A 187 15.98 -21.02 -8.57
CA LYS A 187 17.19 -20.69 -7.78
C LYS A 187 18.16 -19.87 -8.61
N THR A 188 18.94 -19.00 -7.96
CA THR A 188 20.05 -18.30 -8.61
C THR A 188 21.28 -19.20 -8.70
N SER A 189 22.35 -18.73 -9.38
CA SER A 189 23.55 -19.54 -9.59
C SER A 189 24.34 -19.76 -8.26
N ASP A 190 24.95 -20.93 -8.14
CA ASP A 190 25.79 -21.28 -6.99
C ASP A 190 26.97 -20.30 -6.82
N ALA A 191 27.47 -19.73 -7.92
CA ALA A 191 28.53 -18.74 -7.88
C ALA A 191 28.10 -17.47 -7.14
N LEU A 192 26.89 -16.95 -7.46
CA LEU A 192 26.33 -15.78 -6.81
C LEU A 192 25.97 -16.06 -5.34
N VAL A 193 25.45 -17.26 -5.04
CA VAL A 193 25.21 -17.69 -3.66
C VAL A 193 26.50 -17.67 -2.85
N LYS A 194 27.57 -18.30 -3.36
CA LYS A 194 28.87 -18.32 -2.70
C LYS A 194 29.48 -16.93 -2.52
N GLU A 195 29.38 -16.07 -3.53
CA GLU A 195 29.84 -14.68 -3.44
C GLU A 195 29.06 -13.91 -2.36
N THR A 196 27.73 -14.00 -2.37
CA THR A 196 26.86 -13.25 -1.45
C THR A 196 27.03 -13.71 0.00
N THR A 197 27.24 -14.99 0.22
CA THR A 197 27.36 -15.58 1.56
C THR A 197 28.82 -15.70 2.04
N ALA A 198 29.79 -15.23 1.25
CA ALA A 198 31.19 -15.24 1.61
C ALA A 198 31.42 -14.46 2.92
N GLY A 199 32.16 -15.07 3.84
CA GLY A 199 32.49 -14.47 5.15
C GLY A 199 31.46 -14.72 6.26
N PHE A 200 30.33 -15.37 5.96
CA PHE A 200 29.39 -15.84 6.97
C PHE A 200 29.61 -17.33 7.28
N ASP A 201 29.52 -17.68 8.58
CA ASP A 201 29.66 -19.07 9.02
C ASP A 201 28.34 -19.83 8.77
N LEU A 202 28.28 -20.55 7.66
CA LEU A 202 27.13 -21.36 7.23
C LEU A 202 27.57 -22.81 6.96
N PRO A 203 27.80 -23.62 8.02
CA PRO A 203 28.32 -24.98 7.90
C PRO A 203 27.40 -25.88 7.06
N GLU A 204 28.00 -26.81 6.32
CA GLU A 204 27.26 -27.81 5.57
C GLU A 204 26.46 -28.74 6.50
N GLY A 205 25.23 -29.05 6.13
CA GLY A 205 24.33 -29.91 6.92
C GLY A 205 23.70 -29.22 8.15
N VAL A 206 24.00 -27.93 8.39
CA VAL A 206 23.32 -27.13 9.40
C VAL A 206 22.24 -26.30 8.72
N PRO A 207 20.95 -26.40 9.14
CA PRO A 207 19.88 -25.64 8.53
C PRO A 207 20.10 -24.12 8.66
N VAL A 208 19.81 -23.40 7.58
CA VAL A 208 19.86 -21.94 7.53
C VAL A 208 18.43 -21.41 7.44
N PHE A 209 18.03 -20.72 8.48
CA PHE A 209 16.75 -20.00 8.54
C PHE A 209 16.95 -18.57 8.08
N LEU A 210 15.96 -18.00 7.39
CA LEU A 210 16.04 -16.66 6.82
C LEU A 210 14.81 -15.83 7.20
N PHE A 211 15.04 -14.58 7.54
CA PHE A 211 14.02 -13.52 7.58
C PHE A 211 14.49 -12.38 6.69
N VAL A 212 13.61 -11.85 5.85
CA VAL A 212 13.86 -10.66 5.03
C VAL A 212 12.77 -9.62 5.30
N GLY A 213 13.17 -8.42 5.71
CA GLY A 213 12.22 -7.35 5.95
C GLY A 213 12.70 -6.30 6.96
N ARG A 214 11.84 -5.35 7.27
CA ARG A 214 12.13 -4.37 8.32
C ARG A 214 12.22 -5.07 9.67
N ILE A 215 13.29 -4.80 10.42
CA ILE A 215 13.48 -5.32 11.78
C ILE A 215 12.60 -4.50 12.74
N MET A 216 11.37 -4.97 12.93
CA MET A 216 10.34 -4.35 13.76
C MET A 216 9.65 -5.43 14.60
N LYS A 217 9.35 -5.16 15.87
CA LYS A 217 8.71 -6.12 16.79
C LYS A 217 7.41 -6.71 16.23
N TYR A 218 6.60 -5.87 15.58
CA TYR A 218 5.32 -6.29 15.01
C TYR A 218 5.43 -7.26 13.82
N LYS A 219 6.65 -7.48 13.30
CA LYS A 219 6.94 -8.49 12.29
C LYS A 219 7.18 -9.89 12.90
N GLY A 220 7.01 -10.03 14.20
CA GLY A 220 7.18 -11.30 14.91
C GLY A 220 8.63 -11.70 15.17
N ILE A 221 9.60 -10.77 15.04
CA ILE A 221 11.02 -11.05 15.28
C ILE A 221 11.28 -11.53 16.71
N PRO A 222 10.65 -10.97 17.78
CA PRO A 222 10.77 -11.51 19.12
C PRO A 222 10.38 -12.98 19.21
N LEU A 223 9.31 -13.39 18.53
CA LEU A 223 8.86 -14.79 18.51
C LEU A 223 9.91 -15.70 17.87
N ILE A 224 10.56 -15.26 16.77
CA ILE A 224 11.65 -16.02 16.15
C ILE A 224 12.80 -16.20 17.17
N ILE A 225 13.25 -15.11 17.81
CA ILE A 225 14.39 -15.14 18.75
C ILE A 225 14.09 -16.04 19.95
N ASP A 226 12.86 -16.00 20.48
CA ASP A 226 12.44 -16.86 21.59
C ASP A 226 12.42 -18.33 21.18
N ALA A 227 11.93 -18.67 19.98
CA ALA A 227 11.98 -20.02 19.44
C ALA A 227 13.42 -20.53 19.24
N LEU A 228 14.33 -19.66 18.73
CA LEU A 228 15.74 -20.00 18.55
C LEU A 228 16.46 -20.27 19.89
N LYS A 229 16.06 -19.57 20.96
CA LYS A 229 16.56 -19.83 22.31
C LYS A 229 16.19 -21.26 22.76
N GLU A 230 14.94 -21.67 22.54
CA GLU A 230 14.50 -23.04 22.86
C GLU A 230 15.30 -24.11 22.10
N LEU A 231 15.60 -23.88 20.79
CA LEU A 231 16.45 -24.78 20.01
C LEU A 231 17.87 -24.88 20.60
N SER A 232 18.45 -23.74 20.97
CA SER A 232 19.78 -23.70 21.56
C SER A 232 19.82 -24.40 22.92
N ASP A 233 18.79 -24.29 23.75
CA ASP A 233 18.69 -24.99 25.05
C ASP A 233 18.59 -26.53 24.89
N LYS A 234 18.19 -26.98 23.67
CA LYS A 234 18.15 -28.40 23.30
C LYS A 234 19.38 -28.85 22.51
N ASP A 235 20.43 -28.03 22.40
CA ASP A 235 21.64 -28.26 21.61
C ASP A 235 21.38 -28.55 20.11
N ILE A 236 20.25 -28.06 19.56
CA ILE A 236 19.91 -28.19 18.13
C ILE A 236 20.71 -27.16 17.35
N LYS A 237 21.43 -27.61 16.31
CA LYS A 237 22.26 -26.75 15.48
C LYS A 237 21.42 -26.03 14.42
N TYR A 238 21.62 -24.74 14.25
CA TYR A 238 21.01 -23.91 13.21
C TYR A 238 21.90 -22.69 12.90
N ARG A 239 21.57 -22.00 11.81
CA ARG A 239 21.98 -20.61 11.57
C ARG A 239 20.73 -19.80 11.23
N MET A 240 20.59 -18.64 11.85
CA MET A 240 19.53 -17.68 11.53
C MET A 240 20.13 -16.44 10.89
N VAL A 241 19.55 -16.01 9.77
CA VAL A 241 19.96 -14.82 9.04
C VAL A 241 18.82 -13.82 8.99
N PHE A 242 19.02 -12.65 9.59
CA PHE A 242 18.13 -11.51 9.47
C PHE A 242 18.68 -10.53 8.42
N VAL A 243 17.95 -10.38 7.30
CA VAL A 243 18.28 -9.42 6.26
C VAL A 243 17.34 -8.23 6.37
N GLY A 244 17.89 -7.07 6.71
CA GLY A 244 17.13 -5.83 6.84
C GLY A 244 17.63 -4.92 7.94
N GLY A 245 16.97 -3.78 8.07
CA GLY A 245 17.18 -2.81 9.14
C GLY A 245 15.82 -2.35 9.69
N GLY A 246 15.83 -1.61 10.78
CA GLY A 246 14.60 -1.11 11.39
C GLY A 246 14.81 -0.48 12.74
N ALA A 247 13.78 0.17 13.28
CA ALA A 247 13.88 0.88 14.54
C ALA A 247 14.18 -0.03 15.75
N ASP A 248 13.77 -1.31 15.67
CA ASP A 248 13.94 -2.26 16.76
C ASP A 248 15.18 -3.15 16.58
N ALA A 249 16.04 -2.88 15.57
CA ALA A 249 17.18 -3.76 15.23
C ALA A 249 18.17 -3.90 16.39
N GLU A 250 18.54 -2.80 17.05
CA GLU A 250 19.48 -2.82 18.18
C GLU A 250 18.94 -3.62 19.36
N GLU A 251 17.66 -3.43 19.69
CA GLU A 251 16.99 -4.17 20.76
C GLU A 251 16.92 -5.68 20.46
N MET A 252 16.65 -6.05 19.20
CA MET A 252 16.64 -7.47 18.80
C MET A 252 18.03 -8.10 18.86
N GLN A 253 19.08 -7.36 18.49
CA GLN A 253 20.46 -7.81 18.65
C GLN A 253 20.84 -7.95 20.13
N GLU A 254 20.40 -7.03 21.00
CA GLU A 254 20.63 -7.15 22.43
C GLU A 254 19.96 -8.41 23.00
N LYS A 255 18.70 -8.65 22.66
CA LYS A 255 17.98 -9.87 23.06
C LYS A 255 18.72 -11.15 22.65
N VAL A 256 19.31 -11.18 21.44
CA VAL A 256 20.15 -12.30 20.96
C VAL A 256 21.41 -12.47 21.84
N ARG A 257 22.06 -11.36 22.26
CA ARG A 257 23.22 -11.40 23.17
C ARG A 257 22.83 -11.88 24.56
N GLU A 258 21.75 -11.36 25.13
CA GLU A 258 21.22 -11.77 26.45
C GLU A 258 20.90 -13.27 26.49
N TYR A 259 20.40 -13.81 25.40
CA TYR A 259 20.10 -15.25 25.27
C TYR A 259 21.33 -16.12 25.03
N GLY A 260 22.50 -15.52 24.78
CA GLY A 260 23.75 -16.25 24.51
C GLY A 260 23.76 -17.03 23.20
N ILE A 261 22.96 -16.61 22.21
CA ILE A 261 22.83 -17.30 20.90
C ILE A 261 23.49 -16.54 19.75
N SER A 262 24.33 -15.55 20.04
CA SER A 262 24.97 -14.68 19.04
C SER A 262 25.77 -15.44 17.96
N ASP A 263 26.37 -16.56 18.31
CA ASP A 263 27.16 -17.37 17.38
C ASP A 263 26.31 -18.06 16.30
N ASN A 264 24.99 -18.17 16.53
CA ASN A 264 24.05 -18.80 15.60
C ASN A 264 23.22 -17.80 14.81
N VAL A 265 23.28 -16.47 15.13
CA VAL A 265 22.40 -15.45 14.56
C VAL A 265 23.19 -14.37 13.85
N ILE A 266 22.87 -14.14 12.60
CA ILE A 266 23.53 -13.19 11.70
C ILE A 266 22.57 -12.05 11.39
N PHE A 267 23.00 -10.81 11.57
CA PHE A 267 22.31 -9.61 11.08
C PHE A 267 23.13 -8.99 9.95
N THR A 268 22.66 -9.07 8.72
CA THR A 268 23.40 -8.54 7.56
C THR A 268 23.25 -7.03 7.39
N GLY A 269 22.25 -6.41 8.03
CA GLY A 269 21.78 -5.10 7.67
C GLY A 269 20.90 -5.11 6.40
N PRO A 270 20.47 -3.92 5.90
CA PRO A 270 19.66 -3.83 4.70
C PRO A 270 20.47 -4.18 3.45
N ILE A 271 19.88 -5.01 2.58
CA ILE A 271 20.41 -5.35 1.26
C ILE A 271 19.43 -4.81 0.22
N HIS A 272 19.89 -3.96 -0.69
CA HIS A 272 19.07 -3.34 -1.74
C HIS A 272 19.19 -4.05 -3.08
N GLU A 273 20.28 -4.77 -3.31
CA GLU A 273 20.56 -5.51 -4.53
C GLU A 273 19.67 -6.75 -4.61
N ARG A 274 18.73 -6.74 -5.55
CA ARG A 274 17.73 -7.81 -5.75
C ARG A 274 18.38 -9.19 -5.94
N ASP A 275 19.47 -9.25 -6.67
CA ASP A 275 20.20 -10.50 -6.94
C ASP A 275 20.83 -11.08 -5.65
N LYS A 276 21.33 -10.25 -4.75
CA LYS A 276 21.84 -10.69 -3.44
C LYS A 276 20.72 -11.18 -2.52
N LEU A 277 19.56 -10.50 -2.53
CA LEU A 277 18.38 -10.98 -1.82
C LEU A 277 17.92 -12.35 -2.34
N ARG A 278 17.96 -12.52 -3.66
CA ARG A 278 17.66 -13.79 -4.31
C ARG A 278 18.66 -14.89 -3.92
N ALA A 279 19.95 -14.54 -3.82
CA ALA A 279 20.99 -15.45 -3.38
C ALA A 279 20.78 -15.93 -1.94
N TRP A 280 20.38 -15.05 -1.02
CA TRP A 280 20.03 -15.43 0.35
C TRP A 280 18.81 -16.36 0.40
N ASN A 281 17.75 -16.06 -0.37
CA ASN A 281 16.58 -16.95 -0.48
C ASN A 281 16.93 -18.30 -1.09
N THR A 282 17.91 -18.36 -2.02
CA THR A 282 18.39 -19.60 -2.63
C THR A 282 19.25 -20.43 -1.65
N ARG A 283 20.02 -19.76 -0.76
CA ARG A 283 20.90 -20.44 0.22
C ARG A 283 20.15 -20.99 1.41
N ALA A 284 19.09 -20.33 1.83
CA ALA A 284 18.32 -20.70 3.01
C ALA A 284 17.54 -22.01 2.79
N ASP A 285 17.26 -22.70 3.90
CA ASP A 285 16.50 -23.94 3.94
C ASP A 285 15.05 -23.68 4.38
N LEU A 286 14.79 -22.58 5.10
CA LEU A 286 13.45 -22.22 5.56
C LEU A 286 13.33 -20.71 5.77
N PHE A 287 12.22 -20.12 5.33
CA PHE A 287 11.90 -18.72 5.51
C PHE A 287 10.97 -18.51 6.70
N LEU A 288 11.36 -17.70 7.69
CA LEU A 288 10.56 -17.46 8.89
C LEU A 288 9.85 -16.12 8.79
N PHE A 289 8.51 -16.12 8.73
CA PHE A 289 7.73 -14.89 8.60
C PHE A 289 6.48 -14.90 9.50
N PRO A 290 6.64 -14.82 10.84
CA PRO A 290 5.55 -14.86 11.79
C PRO A 290 4.84 -13.50 11.94
N SER A 291 4.57 -12.81 10.83
CA SER A 291 3.87 -11.54 10.83
C SER A 291 2.37 -11.73 10.64
N VAL A 292 1.57 -11.29 11.61
CA VAL A 292 0.10 -11.21 11.52
C VAL A 292 -0.38 -9.90 10.90
N TYR A 293 0.55 -8.99 10.67
CA TYR A 293 0.26 -7.60 10.30
C TYR A 293 0.18 -7.38 8.78
N ASP A 294 1.00 -8.11 8.02
CA ASP A 294 1.12 -7.94 6.59
C ASP A 294 -0.15 -8.36 5.84
N THR A 295 -0.51 -7.60 4.82
CA THR A 295 -1.73 -7.84 4.01
C THR A 295 -1.54 -8.84 2.87
N ASN A 296 -0.31 -9.00 2.35
CA ASN A 296 -0.05 -9.87 1.20
C ASN A 296 1.16 -10.78 1.37
N GLY A 297 2.13 -10.41 2.22
CA GLY A 297 3.35 -11.20 2.40
C GLY A 297 4.16 -11.35 1.10
N ILE A 298 4.43 -10.25 0.36
CA ILE A 298 5.22 -10.28 -0.88
C ILE A 298 6.53 -11.06 -0.70
N VAL A 299 7.21 -10.90 0.44
CA VAL A 299 8.46 -11.60 0.75
C VAL A 299 8.30 -13.14 0.84
N VAL A 300 7.09 -13.63 1.19
CA VAL A 300 6.76 -15.07 1.17
C VAL A 300 6.72 -15.60 -0.26
N ARG A 301 6.18 -14.81 -1.19
CA ARG A 301 6.17 -15.15 -2.63
C ARG A 301 7.56 -15.02 -3.25
N GLU A 302 8.39 -14.10 -2.76
CA GLU A 302 9.80 -13.98 -3.14
C GLU A 302 10.60 -15.21 -2.68
N ALA A 303 10.36 -15.70 -1.46
CA ALA A 303 10.92 -16.95 -0.97
C ALA A 303 10.46 -18.14 -1.83
N ALA A 304 9.15 -18.24 -2.10
CA ALA A 304 8.58 -19.26 -2.97
C ALA A 304 9.19 -19.24 -4.38
N ALA A 305 9.45 -18.06 -4.96
CA ALA A 305 10.11 -17.94 -6.26
C ALA A 305 11.48 -18.64 -6.32
N CYS A 306 12.18 -18.69 -5.18
CA CYS A 306 13.47 -19.36 -5.04
C CYS A 306 13.38 -20.83 -4.58
N GLY A 307 12.17 -21.39 -4.45
CA GLY A 307 11.97 -22.74 -3.92
C GLY A 307 12.24 -22.84 -2.42
N LEU A 308 11.98 -21.78 -1.67
CA LEU A 308 12.15 -21.71 -0.23
C LEU A 308 10.79 -21.75 0.45
N ALA A 309 10.55 -22.77 1.28
CA ALA A 309 9.32 -22.90 2.06
C ALA A 309 9.27 -21.87 3.20
N SER A 310 8.08 -21.37 3.53
CA SER A 310 7.87 -20.37 4.58
C SER A 310 7.17 -20.95 5.80
N VAL A 311 7.54 -20.46 6.99
CA VAL A 311 6.81 -20.68 8.27
C VAL A 311 5.99 -19.45 8.56
N LEU A 312 4.68 -19.63 8.74
CA LEU A 312 3.70 -18.55 8.82
C LEU A 312 2.75 -18.79 9.99
N ILE A 313 2.20 -17.72 10.52
CA ILE A 313 1.18 -17.79 11.56
C ILE A 313 -0.17 -18.16 10.94
N LYS A 314 -0.86 -19.09 11.58
CA LYS A 314 -2.20 -19.51 11.24
C LYS A 314 -3.15 -18.31 11.12
N ASP A 315 -4.02 -18.35 10.13
CA ASP A 315 -5.03 -17.32 9.83
C ASP A 315 -4.45 -15.93 9.52
N SER A 316 -3.12 -15.80 9.36
CA SER A 316 -2.53 -14.55 8.85
C SER A 316 -2.77 -14.38 7.35
N CYS A 317 -2.82 -13.12 6.87
CA CYS A 317 -2.95 -12.85 5.42
C CYS A 317 -1.78 -13.44 4.61
N ALA A 318 -0.59 -13.53 5.21
CA ALA A 318 0.59 -14.10 4.57
C ALA A 318 0.49 -15.62 4.38
N ALA A 319 -0.35 -16.29 5.19
CA ALA A 319 -0.57 -17.73 5.13
C ALA A 319 -1.65 -18.16 4.11
N GLU A 320 -2.27 -17.19 3.42
CA GLU A 320 -3.28 -17.51 2.39
C GLU A 320 -2.67 -18.32 1.24
N GLY A 321 -3.33 -19.44 0.90
CA GLY A 321 -2.84 -20.39 -0.11
C GLY A 321 -1.82 -21.38 0.41
N ILE A 322 -1.42 -21.29 1.69
CA ILE A 322 -0.52 -22.26 2.31
C ILE A 322 -1.30 -23.46 2.85
N THR A 323 -0.87 -24.63 2.46
CA THR A 323 -1.27 -25.91 3.04
C THR A 323 -0.08 -26.44 3.84
N HIS A 324 -0.30 -26.64 5.14
CA HIS A 324 0.74 -27.09 6.07
C HIS A 324 1.41 -28.37 5.56
N ASP A 325 2.75 -28.39 5.62
CA ASP A 325 3.61 -29.51 5.22
C ASP A 325 3.56 -29.88 3.72
N ARG A 326 2.85 -29.10 2.90
CA ARG A 326 2.78 -29.27 1.45
C ARG A 326 3.57 -28.20 0.69
N ASN A 327 3.21 -26.91 0.86
CA ASN A 327 3.81 -25.77 0.18
C ASN A 327 4.23 -24.64 1.17
N GLY A 328 4.35 -25.00 2.45
CA GLY A 328 4.75 -24.15 3.55
C GLY A 328 4.33 -24.74 4.89
N PHE A 329 4.59 -24.02 5.96
CA PHE A 329 4.32 -24.49 7.30
C PHE A 329 3.47 -23.46 8.06
N ILE A 330 2.47 -23.93 8.78
CA ILE A 330 1.57 -23.12 9.60
C ILE A 330 1.85 -23.42 11.07
N ILE A 331 2.01 -22.37 11.87
CA ILE A 331 2.18 -22.45 13.32
C ILE A 331 1.16 -21.56 14.04
N GLU A 332 0.93 -21.81 15.31
CA GLU A 332 0.23 -20.85 16.18
C GLU A 332 1.16 -19.65 16.48
N GLU A 333 0.62 -18.50 16.89
CA GLU A 333 1.39 -17.31 17.27
C GLU A 333 2.07 -17.50 18.63
N ASP A 334 3.00 -18.45 18.69
CA ASP A 334 3.66 -18.90 19.90
C ASP A 334 5.09 -19.35 19.60
N PRO A 335 6.11 -18.91 20.36
CA PRO A 335 7.51 -19.33 20.18
C PRO A 335 7.71 -20.85 20.31
N HIS A 336 6.98 -21.51 21.21
CA HIS A 336 7.09 -22.94 21.40
C HIS A 336 6.58 -23.72 20.17
N SER A 337 5.49 -23.26 19.56
CA SER A 337 4.98 -23.84 18.29
C SER A 337 6.01 -23.70 17.16
N MET A 338 6.69 -22.54 17.07
CA MET A 338 7.77 -22.35 16.10
C MET A 338 8.97 -23.25 16.41
N ALA A 339 9.42 -23.30 17.64
CA ALA A 339 10.57 -24.11 18.05
C ALA A 339 10.33 -25.59 17.77
N ALA A 340 9.14 -26.10 18.07
CA ALA A 340 8.80 -27.50 17.78
C ALA A 340 8.82 -27.83 16.27
N LEU A 341 8.30 -26.90 15.43
CA LEU A 341 8.38 -27.05 13.98
C LEU A 341 9.83 -27.00 13.49
N LEU A 342 10.64 -26.05 13.95
CA LEU A 342 12.04 -25.91 13.53
C LEU A 342 12.88 -27.11 13.97
N GLU A 343 12.63 -27.69 15.14
CA GLU A 343 13.26 -28.93 15.61
C GLU A 343 12.97 -30.11 14.67
N GLU A 344 11.71 -30.28 14.25
CA GLU A 344 11.33 -31.36 13.33
C GLU A 344 11.88 -31.10 11.92
N ALA A 345 11.73 -29.87 11.41
CA ALA A 345 12.22 -29.45 10.12
C ALA A 345 13.73 -29.61 9.94
N SER A 346 14.51 -29.44 11.02
CA SER A 346 15.97 -29.60 11.01
C SER A 346 16.46 -31.04 10.79
N LYS A 347 15.57 -32.03 10.91
CA LYS A 347 15.91 -33.45 10.76
C LYS A 347 15.97 -33.90 9.29
N ASP A 348 15.23 -33.24 8.39
CA ASP A 348 15.14 -33.60 6.98
C ASP A 348 15.11 -32.38 6.05
N LEU A 349 16.29 -31.91 5.66
CA LEU A 349 16.44 -30.77 4.74
C LEU A 349 15.95 -31.11 3.32
N SER A 350 15.91 -32.39 2.95
CA SER A 350 15.39 -32.80 1.63
C SER A 350 13.88 -32.65 1.55
N HIS A 351 13.18 -32.90 2.65
CA HIS A 351 11.75 -32.62 2.77
C HIS A 351 11.46 -31.13 2.68
N LEU A 352 12.24 -30.28 3.38
CA LEU A 352 12.11 -28.82 3.25
C LEU A 352 12.27 -28.34 1.81
N ALA A 353 13.26 -28.89 1.09
CA ALA A 353 13.47 -28.56 -0.32
C ALA A 353 12.28 -28.96 -1.20
N GLN A 354 11.63 -30.10 -0.90
CA GLN A 354 10.41 -30.54 -1.63
C GLN A 354 9.22 -29.60 -1.33
N VAL A 355 9.02 -29.22 -0.07
CA VAL A 355 7.96 -28.27 0.32
C VAL A 355 8.22 -26.90 -0.35
N GLY A 356 9.48 -26.46 -0.41
CA GLY A 356 9.88 -25.26 -1.11
C GLY A 356 9.63 -25.32 -2.63
N GLN A 357 9.88 -26.47 -3.27
CA GLN A 357 9.55 -26.68 -4.68
C GLN A 357 8.03 -26.57 -4.92
N ASN A 358 7.22 -27.17 -4.04
CA ASN A 358 5.77 -27.04 -4.12
C ASN A 358 5.33 -25.59 -3.93
N ALA A 359 5.96 -24.84 -3.01
CA ALA A 359 5.71 -23.41 -2.85
C ALA A 359 5.99 -22.63 -4.14
N MET A 360 7.11 -22.93 -4.82
CA MET A 360 7.46 -22.32 -6.10
C MET A 360 6.41 -22.61 -7.17
N ASP A 361 5.81 -23.78 -7.18
CA ASP A 361 4.85 -24.18 -8.21
C ASP A 361 3.42 -23.69 -7.91
N GLU A 362 3.05 -23.50 -6.65
CA GLU A 362 1.68 -23.24 -6.22
C GLU A 362 1.43 -21.80 -5.74
N ILE A 363 2.46 -21.09 -5.26
CA ILE A 363 2.31 -19.79 -4.59
C ILE A 363 2.93 -18.65 -5.40
N TYR A 364 3.98 -18.94 -6.16
CA TYR A 364 4.65 -17.93 -6.97
C TYR A 364 3.70 -17.34 -8.01
N ILE A 365 3.71 -16.01 -8.09
CA ILE A 365 3.06 -15.25 -9.16
C ILE A 365 4.05 -14.17 -9.60
N SER A 366 4.34 -14.11 -10.89
CA SER A 366 5.11 -13.01 -11.46
C SER A 366 4.29 -11.72 -11.54
N TRP A 367 4.97 -10.56 -11.57
CA TRP A 367 4.28 -9.31 -11.87
C TRP A 367 3.61 -9.32 -13.24
N ASP A 368 4.20 -9.99 -14.24
CA ASP A 368 3.61 -10.09 -15.58
C ASP A 368 2.25 -10.82 -15.55
N GLU A 369 2.14 -11.92 -14.83
CA GLU A 369 0.87 -12.66 -14.64
C GLU A 369 -0.15 -11.82 -13.86
N SER A 370 0.24 -11.24 -12.71
CA SER A 370 -0.63 -10.42 -11.90
C SER A 370 -1.20 -9.21 -12.68
N VAL A 371 -0.36 -8.53 -13.44
CA VAL A 371 -0.78 -7.37 -14.23
C VAL A 371 -1.64 -7.78 -15.44
N ARG A 372 -1.39 -8.93 -16.07
CA ARG A 372 -2.26 -9.47 -17.13
C ARG A 372 -3.65 -9.81 -16.60
N ASP A 373 -3.73 -10.40 -15.42
CA ASP A 373 -5.01 -10.71 -14.78
C ASP A 373 -5.78 -9.43 -14.45
N ALA A 374 -5.10 -8.43 -13.90
CA ALA A 374 -5.68 -7.11 -13.66
C ALA A 374 -6.16 -6.45 -14.97
N ARG A 375 -5.35 -6.53 -16.03
CA ARG A 375 -5.69 -5.98 -17.35
C ARG A 375 -6.89 -6.67 -17.98
N ASN A 376 -7.01 -8.00 -17.85
CA ASN A 376 -8.18 -8.76 -18.29
C ASN A 376 -9.44 -8.30 -17.54
N ARG A 377 -9.31 -8.03 -16.24
CA ARG A 377 -10.42 -7.50 -15.45
C ARG A 377 -10.83 -6.09 -15.88
N TYR A 378 -9.90 -5.24 -16.32
CA TYR A 378 -10.27 -3.94 -16.89
C TYR A 378 -11.12 -4.10 -18.15
N ASP A 379 -10.81 -5.07 -19.02
CA ASP A 379 -11.64 -5.34 -20.21
C ASP A 379 -13.07 -5.76 -19.84
N GLU A 380 -13.21 -6.60 -18.78
CA GLU A 380 -14.53 -6.98 -18.26
C GLU A 380 -15.29 -5.76 -17.72
N ILE A 381 -14.62 -4.90 -16.92
CA ILE A 381 -15.22 -3.69 -16.36
C ILE A 381 -15.66 -2.73 -17.48
N LEU A 382 -14.80 -2.49 -18.46
CA LEU A 382 -15.12 -1.62 -19.59
C LEU A 382 -16.27 -2.17 -20.46
N LYS A 383 -16.34 -3.50 -20.58
CA LYS A 383 -17.49 -4.15 -21.25
C LYS A 383 -18.76 -3.90 -20.46
N MET A 384 -18.78 -4.21 -19.15
CA MET A 384 -19.94 -3.96 -18.29
C MET A 384 -20.35 -2.47 -18.28
N PHE A 385 -19.36 -1.57 -18.31
CA PHE A 385 -19.60 -0.14 -18.37
C PHE A 385 -20.32 0.26 -19.67
N ARG A 386 -19.83 -0.20 -20.83
CA ARG A 386 -20.45 0.06 -22.14
C ARG A 386 -21.85 -0.56 -22.27
N ASP A 387 -22.04 -1.74 -21.67
CA ASP A 387 -23.32 -2.46 -21.69
C ASP A 387 -24.32 -1.90 -20.66
N GLY A 388 -23.92 -0.92 -19.83
CA GLY A 388 -24.75 -0.33 -18.76
C GLY A 388 -25.06 -1.30 -17.61
N THR A 389 -24.26 -2.39 -17.47
CA THR A 389 -24.46 -3.44 -16.45
C THR A 389 -23.49 -3.30 -15.28
N LEU A 390 -22.51 -2.38 -15.34
CA LEU A 390 -21.61 -2.09 -14.22
C LEU A 390 -22.42 -1.46 -13.08
N PRO A 391 -22.39 -2.03 -11.86
CA PRO A 391 -23.09 -1.47 -10.72
C PRO A 391 -22.50 -0.10 -10.34
N ARG A 392 -23.11 0.98 -10.77
CA ARG A 392 -22.73 2.33 -10.34
C ARG A 392 -23.37 2.63 -9.00
N LYS A 393 -22.55 2.93 -8.03
CA LYS A 393 -23.04 3.31 -6.70
C LYS A 393 -23.58 4.73 -6.74
N LYS A 394 -24.81 4.91 -6.20
CA LYS A 394 -25.39 6.24 -6.04
C LYS A 394 -24.62 7.01 -4.98
N TRP A 395 -24.26 8.22 -5.30
CA TRP A 395 -23.45 9.13 -4.51
C TRP A 395 -24.15 9.58 -3.22
N SER A 396 -23.40 9.80 -2.14
CA SER A 396 -23.87 10.38 -0.88
C SER A 396 -23.50 11.87 -0.78
N GLY A 397 -23.98 12.60 0.21
CA GLY A 397 -23.94 14.07 0.35
C GLY A 397 -22.58 14.80 0.23
N THR A 398 -21.44 14.10 0.14
CA THR A 398 -20.14 14.66 -0.28
C THR A 398 -20.10 15.10 -1.75
N GLU A 399 -21.14 14.79 -2.52
CA GLU A 399 -21.28 15.12 -3.94
C GLU A 399 -21.31 16.62 -4.23
N LEU A 400 -21.96 17.39 -3.37
CA LEU A 400 -22.14 18.83 -3.62
C LEU A 400 -20.78 19.55 -3.65
N LEU A 401 -19.86 19.18 -2.76
CA LEU A 401 -18.51 19.75 -2.73
C LEU A 401 -17.67 19.30 -3.93
N LEU A 402 -17.76 18.00 -4.32
CA LEU A 402 -17.06 17.49 -5.48
C LEU A 402 -17.66 18.03 -6.80
N ASP A 403 -18.98 18.28 -6.84
CA ASP A 403 -19.65 18.88 -7.99
C ASP A 403 -19.24 20.34 -8.18
N SER A 404 -19.19 21.09 -7.09
CA SER A 404 -18.70 22.48 -7.08
C SER A 404 -17.23 22.54 -7.47
N ALA A 405 -16.39 21.67 -6.91
CA ALA A 405 -14.97 21.57 -7.24
C ALA A 405 -14.75 21.19 -8.72
N SER A 406 -15.49 20.21 -9.27
CA SER A 406 -15.41 19.81 -10.68
C SER A 406 -15.79 20.95 -11.61
N LYS A 407 -16.86 21.70 -11.30
CA LYS A 407 -17.29 22.87 -12.09
C LYS A 407 -16.25 24.01 -12.07
N ILE A 408 -15.62 24.25 -10.90
CA ILE A 408 -14.54 25.24 -10.79
C ILE A 408 -13.33 24.82 -11.63
N ILE A 409 -12.95 23.53 -11.57
CA ILE A 409 -11.81 22.98 -12.31
C ILE A 409 -12.08 23.04 -13.82
N SER A 410 -13.25 22.61 -14.28
CA SER A 410 -13.63 22.66 -15.69
C SER A 410 -13.65 24.11 -16.23
N GLY A 411 -14.23 25.03 -15.47
CA GLY A 411 -14.23 26.45 -15.84
C GLY A 411 -12.81 27.06 -15.89
N THR A 412 -11.95 26.72 -14.93
CA THR A 412 -10.54 27.19 -14.94
C THR A 412 -9.70 26.45 -15.97
N GLY A 413 -9.99 25.17 -16.29
CA GLY A 413 -9.34 24.40 -17.35
C GLY A 413 -9.60 24.97 -18.72
N GLU A 414 -10.82 25.40 -19.02
CA GLU A 414 -11.15 26.11 -20.26
C GLU A 414 -10.38 27.44 -20.38
N ILE A 415 -10.22 28.19 -19.29
CA ILE A 415 -9.42 29.41 -19.24
C ILE A 415 -7.93 29.10 -19.48
N PHE A 416 -7.39 27.99 -18.93
CA PHE A 416 -5.99 27.57 -19.13
C PHE A 416 -5.74 27.09 -20.56
N ASN A 417 -6.64 26.34 -21.16
CA ASN A 417 -6.54 25.90 -22.56
C ASN A 417 -6.69 27.10 -23.52
N THR A 418 -7.58 28.02 -23.21
CA THR A 418 -7.72 29.29 -23.94
C THR A 418 -6.45 30.14 -23.81
N SER A 419 -5.80 30.19 -22.62
CA SER A 419 -4.55 30.92 -22.44
C SER A 419 -3.37 30.33 -23.23
N ARG A 420 -3.36 29.01 -23.45
CA ARG A 420 -2.32 28.35 -24.27
C ARG A 420 -2.48 28.67 -25.76
N SER A 421 -3.72 28.74 -26.26
CA SER A 421 -4.01 29.23 -27.62
C SER A 421 -3.84 30.76 -27.75
N ILE A 422 -4.02 31.51 -26.65
CA ILE A 422 -3.84 32.96 -26.58
C ILE A 422 -2.36 33.34 -26.47
N GLN A 423 -1.45 32.51 -25.97
CA GLN A 423 0.00 32.78 -26.04
C GLN A 423 0.50 32.91 -27.48
N GLU A 424 -0.17 32.34 -28.43
CA GLU A 424 0.08 32.55 -29.88
C GLU A 424 -0.64 33.76 -30.46
N GLY A 425 -1.72 34.30 -29.77
CA GLY A 425 -2.51 35.47 -30.18
C GLY A 425 -2.47 36.70 -29.25
N MET A 426 -1.70 36.68 -28.15
CA MET A 426 -1.75 37.63 -27.04
C MET A 426 -1.04 38.99 -27.31
N ARG A 427 -1.43 39.74 -28.30
CA ARG A 427 -1.10 41.18 -28.31
C ARG A 427 -2.30 42.12 -28.29
N GLU A 428 -3.52 41.66 -28.36
CA GLU A 428 -4.68 42.56 -28.60
C GLU A 428 -5.80 42.65 -27.55
N ASN A 429 -5.93 41.72 -26.55
CA ASN A 429 -7.09 41.75 -25.61
C ASN A 429 -6.75 41.57 -24.11
N PHE A 430 -5.77 42.32 -23.61
CA PHE A 430 -5.35 42.28 -22.19
C PHE A 430 -6.37 42.87 -21.20
N ALA A 431 -7.37 43.60 -21.68
CA ALA A 431 -8.37 44.24 -20.82
C ALA A 431 -9.53 43.33 -20.46
N GLU A 432 -10.07 42.53 -21.42
CA GLU A 432 -11.14 41.55 -21.18
C GLU A 432 -10.68 40.42 -20.27
N PHE A 433 -9.47 39.92 -20.45
CA PHE A 433 -8.87 38.89 -19.59
C PHE A 433 -8.76 39.31 -18.10
N LYS A 434 -8.56 40.60 -17.87
CA LYS A 434 -8.45 41.13 -16.48
C LYS A 434 -9.79 41.16 -15.76
N ASP A 435 -10.87 41.29 -16.49
CA ASP A 435 -12.24 41.31 -15.93
C ASP A 435 -12.75 39.89 -15.70
N GLU A 436 -12.46 38.90 -16.60
CA GLU A 436 -12.77 37.50 -16.38
C GLU A 436 -11.99 36.88 -15.23
N VAL A 437 -10.70 37.18 -15.08
CA VAL A 437 -9.90 36.77 -13.92
C VAL A 437 -10.42 37.38 -12.62
N ARG A 438 -11.02 38.57 -12.68
CA ARG A 438 -11.65 39.19 -11.55
C ARG A 438 -12.94 38.51 -11.14
N GLU A 439 -13.81 38.14 -12.08
CA GLU A 439 -15.04 37.35 -11.82
C GLU A 439 -14.73 35.99 -11.21
N VAL A 440 -13.73 35.28 -11.75
CA VAL A 440 -13.29 33.97 -11.20
C VAL A 440 -12.70 34.13 -9.80
N ARG A 441 -11.92 35.19 -9.58
CA ARG A 441 -11.38 35.50 -8.25
C ARG A 441 -12.50 35.83 -7.25
N ASP A 442 -13.45 36.63 -7.66
CA ASP A 442 -14.54 37.08 -6.79
C ASP A 442 -15.49 35.88 -6.50
N GLY A 443 -15.73 34.97 -7.46
CA GLY A 443 -16.42 33.70 -7.23
C GLY A 443 -15.66 32.72 -6.29
N LEU A 444 -14.31 32.75 -6.32
CA LEU A 444 -13.48 32.00 -5.37
C LEU A 444 -13.53 32.57 -3.96
N TYR A 445 -13.70 33.92 -3.82
CA TYR A 445 -13.91 34.54 -2.52
C TYR A 445 -15.28 34.22 -1.96
N ASP A 446 -16.34 34.18 -2.78
CA ASP A 446 -17.69 33.80 -2.36
C ASP A 446 -17.73 32.34 -1.88
N VAL A 447 -17.03 31.42 -2.56
CA VAL A 447 -16.90 30.02 -2.14
C VAL A 447 -16.07 29.88 -0.86
N ARG A 448 -15.00 30.66 -0.72
CA ARG A 448 -14.19 30.71 0.51
C ARG A 448 -15.01 31.21 1.69
N ASP A 449 -15.76 32.26 1.49
CA ASP A 449 -16.57 32.90 2.54
C ASP A 449 -17.76 32.00 2.90
N GLY A 450 -18.38 31.30 1.95
CA GLY A 450 -19.39 30.27 2.20
C GLY A 450 -18.83 29.04 2.95
N ILE A 451 -17.59 28.64 2.71
CA ILE A 451 -16.91 27.60 3.47
C ILE A 451 -16.56 28.12 4.87
N HIS A 452 -16.17 29.38 5.00
CA HIS A 452 -15.86 29.99 6.29
C HIS A 452 -17.10 30.13 7.16
N ASP A 453 -18.23 30.51 6.58
CA ASP A 453 -19.52 30.60 7.29
C ASP A 453 -20.04 29.21 7.69
N GLY A 454 -19.96 28.21 6.81
CA GLY A 454 -20.30 26.82 7.13
C GLY A 454 -19.41 26.20 8.21
N LEU A 455 -18.10 26.55 8.24
CA LEU A 455 -17.18 26.16 9.32
C LEU A 455 -17.47 26.89 10.64
N HIS A 456 -17.97 28.13 10.56
CA HIS A 456 -18.38 28.88 11.73
C HIS A 456 -19.65 28.31 12.37
N ASP A 457 -20.63 27.89 11.56
CA ASP A 457 -21.87 27.25 12.02
C ASP A 457 -21.57 25.87 12.64
N VAL A 458 -20.73 25.06 12.03
CA VAL A 458 -20.26 23.76 12.59
C VAL A 458 -19.48 23.98 13.89
N LYS A 459 -18.64 25.03 13.99
CA LYS A 459 -17.97 25.37 15.26
C LYS A 459 -18.95 25.81 16.34
N SER A 460 -20.02 26.53 15.98
CA SER A 460 -21.06 26.93 16.90
C SER A 460 -21.85 25.72 17.43
N GLU A 461 -22.31 24.84 16.55
CA GLU A 461 -23.01 23.61 16.92
C GLU A 461 -22.16 22.66 17.81
N ILE A 462 -20.85 22.53 17.51
CA ILE A 462 -19.93 21.75 18.36
C ILE A 462 -19.77 22.42 19.72
N ARG A 463 -19.69 23.73 19.79
CA ARG A 463 -19.57 24.47 21.07
C ARG A 463 -20.82 24.29 21.94
N ASP A 464 -21.98 24.43 21.31
CA ASP A 464 -23.28 24.32 21.99
C ASP A 464 -23.51 22.87 22.48
N GLY A 465 -23.17 21.86 21.66
CA GLY A 465 -23.19 20.46 22.05
C GLY A 465 -22.22 20.11 23.19
N LEU A 466 -21.03 20.70 23.20
CA LEU A 466 -20.07 20.53 24.30
C LEU A 466 -20.53 21.19 25.59
N GLN A 467 -21.24 22.31 25.50
CA GLN A 467 -21.81 23.01 26.64
C GLN A 467 -22.97 22.20 27.25
N GLU A 468 -23.85 21.64 26.44
CA GLU A 468 -24.94 20.78 26.88
C GLU A 468 -24.43 19.48 27.58
N ILE A 469 -23.34 18.89 27.06
CA ILE A 469 -22.67 17.75 27.68
C ILE A 469 -22.09 18.14 29.04
N ARG A 470 -21.48 19.31 29.14
CA ARG A 470 -20.91 19.80 30.40
C ARG A 470 -21.99 20.05 31.45
N GLU A 471 -23.09 20.67 31.09
CA GLU A 471 -24.24 20.89 31.97
C GLU A 471 -24.85 19.56 32.50
N LYS A 472 -24.97 18.55 31.63
CA LYS A 472 -25.40 17.19 32.01
C LYS A 472 -24.42 16.47 32.91
N ILE A 473 -23.13 16.69 32.78
CA ILE A 473 -22.09 16.15 33.66
C ILE A 473 -22.16 16.81 35.04
N ASP A 474 -22.30 18.15 35.07
CA ASP A 474 -22.44 18.88 36.34
C ASP A 474 -23.71 18.50 37.08
N GLU A 475 -24.87 18.33 36.39
CA GLU A 475 -26.10 17.76 36.98
C GLU A 475 -25.94 16.33 37.49
N PHE A 476 -25.11 15.50 36.85
CA PHE A 476 -24.88 14.13 37.32
C PHE A 476 -23.98 14.08 38.55
N ILE A 477 -23.02 15.00 38.64
CA ILE A 477 -22.14 15.13 39.81
C ILE A 477 -22.91 15.67 41.03
N ASP A 478 -23.80 16.64 40.83
CA ASP A 478 -24.63 17.18 41.92
C ASP A 478 -25.67 16.17 42.48
N ARG A 479 -26.23 15.31 41.60
CA ARG A 479 -27.13 14.21 42.05
C ARG A 479 -26.40 13.05 42.73
N GLY A 480 -25.09 12.95 42.66
CA GLY A 480 -24.27 11.94 43.34
C GLY A 480 -23.76 12.37 44.70
N GLN A 481 -24.09 13.59 45.18
CA GLN A 481 -23.71 14.13 46.49
C GLN A 481 -24.90 14.24 47.47
N GLU A 482 -26.13 13.85 47.10
CA GLU A 482 -27.27 13.56 47.96
C GLU A 482 -27.42 12.04 48.18
#